data_ab536d1e6884bc7f21fb0df7f36ac252
#
_entry.id   ab536d1e6884bc7f21fb0df7f36ac252
#
_cell.length_a   1.000
_cell.length_b   1.000
_cell.length_c   1.000
_cell.angle_alpha   90.00
_cell.angle_beta   90.00
_cell.angle_gamma   90.00
#
_symmetry.space_group_name_H-M   'P 1'
#
loop_
_entity.id
_entity.type
_entity.pdbx_description
1 polymer ?
#
loop_
_entity_poly.entity_id
_entity_poly.type
_entity_poly.pdbx_seq_one_letter_code
_entity_poly.pdbx_strand_id
1 'polypeptide(L)'
;LLAGGDRVEGTLFGNGEPTGNADIVTIAMNMYSQGVDPQLDFSFMPEICEKYMEYTQMAVSPRQPYAGSLVFAAFSGSHQDAIAKGMQWRKEHNVPHWNVPYLPIDPQDVGREYQTDVIRINSQSGKGGVGYILQENFGLNLPAKFKEAMGYAAKGVSDRTHKELKPNEVYQIFLD
;
A
#
# COMPACT_ATOMS: atom_id res chain seq x y z
N LEU A 1 -3.24 14.10 23.34
CA LEU A 1 -3.65 15.47 23.03
C LEU A 1 -5.10 15.72 23.46
N LEU A 2 -6.08 14.91 23.01
CA LEU A 2 -7.49 15.09 23.40
C LEU A 2 -7.71 15.03 24.94
N ALA A 3 -6.87 14.29 25.66
CA ALA A 3 -6.90 14.22 27.13
C ALA A 3 -6.19 15.38 27.84
N GLY A 4 -5.78 16.43 27.13
CA GLY A 4 -5.16 17.63 27.68
C GLY A 4 -3.63 17.66 27.61
N GLY A 5 -3.01 16.77 26.84
CA GLY A 5 -1.57 16.84 26.56
C GLY A 5 -1.24 17.96 25.56
N ASP A 6 -0.27 18.80 25.88
CA ASP A 6 0.17 19.91 25.02
C ASP A 6 1.31 19.52 24.08
N ARG A 7 2.03 18.44 24.42
CA ARG A 7 3.23 17.99 23.69
C ARG A 7 3.36 16.47 23.73
N VAL A 8 3.83 15.90 22.64
CA VAL A 8 4.23 14.50 22.54
C VAL A 8 5.70 14.42 22.18
N GLU A 9 6.45 13.61 22.90
CA GLU A 9 7.84 13.25 22.60
C GLU A 9 7.93 11.78 22.23
N GLY A 10 8.76 11.47 21.26
CA GLY A 10 8.94 10.11 20.77
C GLY A 10 10.10 10.01 19.79
N THR A 11 10.13 8.92 19.03
CA THR A 11 11.18 8.63 18.06
C THR A 11 10.58 8.20 16.72
N LEU A 12 11.37 8.24 15.66
CA LEU A 12 10.98 7.65 14.38
C LEU A 12 10.77 6.15 14.56
N PHE A 13 9.60 5.68 14.12
CA PHE A 13 9.17 4.27 14.18
C PHE A 13 9.19 3.64 15.58
N GLY A 14 9.14 4.46 16.62
CA GLY A 14 9.10 4.00 18.02
C GLY A 14 10.42 3.41 18.52
N ASN A 15 11.54 3.65 17.85
CA ASN A 15 12.85 3.15 18.27
C ASN A 15 13.23 3.66 19.65
N GLY A 16 13.74 2.78 20.52
CA GLY A 16 14.16 3.16 21.88
C GLY A 16 14.39 1.96 22.80
N GLU A 17 14.29 2.20 24.10
CA GLU A 17 14.42 1.21 25.17
C GLU A 17 13.43 0.03 25.01
N PRO A 18 13.55 -1.09 25.71
CA PRO A 18 12.99 -2.42 25.36
C PRO A 18 11.57 -2.49 24.83
N THR A 19 10.66 -1.67 25.31
CA THR A 19 9.26 -1.61 24.79
C THR A 19 9.08 -0.57 23.69
N GLY A 20 10.11 0.22 23.39
CA GLY A 20 10.06 1.34 22.45
C GLY A 20 9.50 2.63 23.05
N ASN A 21 9.53 3.66 22.25
CA ASN A 21 8.97 4.98 22.53
C ASN A 21 7.68 5.22 21.73
N ALA A 22 7.01 6.33 21.98
CA ALA A 22 5.93 6.78 21.13
C ALA A 22 6.45 6.97 19.69
N ASP A 23 5.78 6.39 18.71
CA ASP A 23 6.12 6.54 17.30
C ASP A 23 5.58 7.86 16.76
N ILE A 24 6.48 8.81 16.51
CA ILE A 24 6.12 10.14 16.00
C ILE A 24 5.46 10.05 14.62
N VAL A 25 5.90 9.12 13.76
CA VAL A 25 5.29 8.93 12.44
C VAL A 25 3.83 8.52 12.57
N THR A 26 3.55 7.50 13.38
CA THR A 26 2.18 7.02 13.60
C THR A 26 1.30 8.12 14.21
N ILE A 27 1.79 8.87 15.19
CA ILE A 27 1.02 9.95 15.83
C ILE A 27 0.72 11.06 14.82
N ALA A 28 1.71 11.53 14.08
CA ALA A 28 1.54 12.59 13.11
C ALA A 28 0.59 12.18 11.97
N MET A 29 0.74 10.98 11.43
CA MET A 29 -0.14 10.49 10.36
C MET A 29 -1.57 10.22 10.86
N ASN A 30 -1.75 9.82 12.12
CA ASN A 30 -3.07 9.75 12.73
C ASN A 30 -3.71 11.14 12.88
N MET A 31 -2.95 12.16 13.22
CA MET A 31 -3.45 13.56 13.22
C MET A 31 -3.85 13.99 11.82
N TYR A 32 -3.00 13.76 10.84
CA TYR A 32 -3.25 14.07 9.43
C TYR A 32 -4.53 13.40 8.92
N SER A 33 -4.73 12.10 9.19
CA SER A 33 -5.92 11.36 8.79
C SER A 33 -7.21 11.88 9.42
N GLN A 34 -7.11 12.62 10.51
CA GLN A 34 -8.24 13.30 11.17
C GLN A 34 -8.37 14.79 10.78
N GLY A 35 -7.62 15.23 9.77
CA GLY A 35 -7.64 16.61 9.28
C GLY A 35 -6.88 17.61 10.15
N VAL A 36 -5.98 17.14 11.01
CA VAL A 36 -5.13 17.99 11.84
C VAL A 36 -3.72 17.99 11.27
N ASP A 37 -3.23 19.14 10.85
CA ASP A 37 -1.86 19.31 10.33
C ASP A 37 -0.84 19.10 11.47
N PRO A 38 -0.01 18.06 11.42
CA PRO A 38 1.03 17.81 12.41
C PRO A 38 2.25 18.72 12.26
N GLN A 39 2.31 19.55 11.21
CA GLN A 39 3.45 20.37 10.81
C GLN A 39 4.74 19.55 10.58
N LEU A 40 4.57 18.29 10.15
CA LEU A 40 5.63 17.35 9.79
C LEU A 40 5.34 16.81 8.39
N ASP A 41 6.38 16.75 7.56
CA ASP A 41 6.27 16.24 6.19
C ASP A 41 6.78 14.80 6.10
N PHE A 42 5.88 13.87 5.79
CA PHE A 42 6.17 12.47 5.54
C PHE A 42 5.89 12.04 4.09
N SER A 43 5.76 13.00 3.16
CA SER A 43 5.57 12.71 1.73
C SER A 43 6.75 11.96 1.08
N PHE A 44 7.89 11.85 1.77
CA PHE A 44 9.09 11.11 1.36
C PHE A 44 9.36 9.90 2.26
N MET A 45 8.32 9.20 2.70
CA MET A 45 8.44 8.08 3.64
C MET A 45 9.45 6.99 3.22
N PRO A 46 9.54 6.56 1.95
CA PRO A 46 10.56 5.61 1.53
C PRO A 46 11.98 6.08 1.84
N GLU A 47 12.30 7.33 1.55
CA GLU A 47 13.61 7.93 1.81
C GLU A 47 13.89 8.07 3.31
N ILE A 48 12.87 8.42 4.10
CA ILE A 48 12.96 8.48 5.56
C ILE A 48 13.30 7.09 6.11
N CYS A 49 12.64 6.04 5.63
CA CYS A 49 12.93 4.65 6.01
C CYS A 49 14.36 4.25 5.65
N GLU A 50 14.82 4.57 4.45
CA GLU A 50 16.20 4.30 4.01
C GLU A 50 17.21 4.99 4.92
N LYS A 51 17.05 6.27 5.18
CA LYS A 51 17.95 7.03 6.07
C LYS A 51 17.91 6.51 7.51
N TYR A 52 16.74 6.18 8.01
CA TYR A 52 16.61 5.55 9.33
C TYR A 52 17.42 4.24 9.40
N MET A 53 17.25 3.34 8.43
CA MET A 53 17.98 2.06 8.38
C MET A 53 19.48 2.26 8.19
N GLU A 54 19.89 3.24 7.38
CA GLU A 54 21.31 3.58 7.17
C GLU A 54 21.98 4.03 8.48
N TYR A 55 21.34 4.93 9.24
CA TYR A 55 21.96 5.52 10.43
C TYR A 55 21.84 4.64 11.68
N THR A 56 20.73 3.94 11.83
CA THR A 56 20.48 3.13 13.04
C THR A 56 20.92 1.67 12.88
N GLN A 57 21.12 1.20 11.65
CA GLN A 57 21.33 -0.21 11.31
C GLN A 57 20.16 -1.11 11.76
N MET A 58 18.96 -0.55 11.94
CA MET A 58 17.75 -1.24 12.38
C MET A 58 16.73 -1.23 11.23
N ALA A 59 16.11 -2.37 10.98
CA ALA A 59 15.08 -2.49 9.96
C ALA A 59 13.76 -1.83 10.41
N VAL A 60 13.08 -1.15 9.50
CA VAL A 60 11.68 -0.75 9.68
C VAL A 60 10.81 -1.99 9.55
N SER A 61 9.91 -2.23 10.52
CA SER A 61 9.00 -3.37 10.47
C SER A 61 8.16 -3.36 9.18
N PRO A 62 7.99 -4.50 8.47
CA PRO A 62 7.11 -4.56 7.30
C PRO A 62 5.66 -4.13 7.58
N ARG A 63 5.23 -4.18 8.83
CA ARG A 63 3.89 -3.76 9.28
C ARG A 63 3.89 -2.45 10.07
N GLN A 64 4.99 -1.70 10.04
CA GLN A 64 5.04 -0.38 10.68
C GLN A 64 3.92 0.51 10.12
N PRO A 65 3.08 1.11 10.96
CA PRO A 65 2.01 1.98 10.46
C PRO A 65 2.54 3.04 9.49
N TYR A 66 1.85 3.22 8.37
CA TYR A 66 2.15 4.16 7.28
C TYR A 66 3.49 3.95 6.54
N ALA A 67 4.49 3.33 7.15
CA ALA A 67 5.85 3.21 6.63
C ALA A 67 6.20 1.79 6.13
N GLY A 68 5.60 0.77 6.73
CA GLY A 68 5.95 -0.62 6.46
C GLY A 68 5.64 -1.07 5.03
N SER A 69 6.46 -1.95 4.49
CA SER A 69 6.34 -2.44 3.10
C SER A 69 5.03 -3.20 2.81
N LEU A 70 4.32 -3.67 3.84
CA LEU A 70 3.06 -4.41 3.71
C LEU A 70 1.82 -3.55 3.98
N VAL A 71 1.97 -2.30 4.43
CA VAL A 71 0.84 -1.46 4.91
C VAL A 71 -0.17 -1.17 3.79
N PHE A 72 0.30 -1.00 2.56
CA PHE A 72 -0.55 -0.75 1.39
C PHE A 72 -0.68 -1.98 0.49
N ALA A 73 -0.29 -3.16 0.96
CA ALA A 73 -0.38 -4.40 0.21
C ALA A 73 -1.74 -5.09 0.41
N ALA A 74 -2.29 -5.65 -0.65
CA ALA A 74 -3.47 -6.49 -0.62
C ALA A 74 -3.21 -7.78 -1.39
N PHE A 75 -3.42 -8.93 -0.73
CA PHE A 75 -3.20 -10.24 -1.32
C PHE A 75 -4.50 -10.99 -1.61
N SER A 76 -5.53 -10.78 -0.80
CA SER A 76 -6.84 -11.38 -1.03
C SER A 76 -7.51 -10.77 -2.27
N GLY A 77 -8.04 -11.60 -3.16
CA GLY A 77 -8.73 -11.15 -4.36
C GLY A 77 -9.94 -10.25 -4.09
N SER A 78 -10.67 -10.48 -2.98
CA SER A 78 -11.78 -9.61 -2.57
C SER A 78 -11.32 -8.23 -2.13
N HIS A 79 -10.18 -8.14 -1.43
CA HIS A 79 -9.59 -6.86 -1.03
C HIS A 79 -9.06 -6.09 -2.23
N GLN A 80 -8.36 -6.76 -3.15
CA GLN A 80 -7.86 -6.16 -4.38
C GLN A 80 -9.00 -5.62 -5.25
N ASP A 81 -10.08 -6.39 -5.40
CA ASP A 81 -11.27 -5.96 -6.16
C ASP A 81 -11.96 -4.75 -5.50
N ALA A 82 -12.07 -4.73 -4.17
CA ALA A 82 -12.65 -3.60 -3.45
C ALA A 82 -11.80 -2.32 -3.57
N ILE A 83 -10.47 -2.43 -3.50
CA ILE A 83 -9.55 -1.31 -3.69
C ILE A 83 -9.68 -0.76 -5.12
N ALA A 84 -9.63 -1.64 -6.13
CA ALA A 84 -9.75 -1.25 -7.54
C ALA A 84 -11.08 -0.53 -7.82
N LYS A 85 -12.19 -1.06 -7.32
CA LYS A 85 -13.51 -0.41 -7.44
C LYS A 85 -13.56 0.93 -6.70
N GLY A 86 -12.99 1.01 -5.51
CA GLY A 86 -12.92 2.24 -4.73
C GLY A 86 -12.13 3.34 -5.45
N MET A 87 -10.98 3.00 -6.02
CA MET A 87 -10.18 3.93 -6.80
C MET A 87 -10.89 4.41 -8.07
N GLN A 88 -11.51 3.48 -8.82
CA GLN A 88 -12.28 3.84 -10.00
C GLN A 88 -13.46 4.75 -9.65
N TRP A 89 -14.21 4.42 -8.59
CA TRP A 89 -15.36 5.22 -8.14
C TRP A 89 -14.94 6.65 -7.75
N ARG A 90 -13.82 6.80 -7.03
CA ARG A 90 -13.26 8.14 -6.69
C ARG A 90 -12.96 8.96 -7.93
N LYS A 91 -12.30 8.34 -8.94
CA LYS A 91 -11.96 8.98 -10.21
C LYS A 91 -13.20 9.45 -10.97
N GLU A 92 -14.25 8.63 -11.01
CA GLU A 92 -15.51 8.94 -11.71
C GLU A 92 -16.32 10.05 -11.01
N HIS A 93 -16.29 10.11 -9.67
CA HIS A 93 -17.10 11.03 -8.87
C HIS A 93 -16.31 12.24 -8.35
N ASN A 94 -15.00 12.34 -8.64
CA ASN A 94 -14.12 13.42 -8.21
C ASN A 94 -14.24 13.74 -6.71
N VAL A 95 -14.17 12.71 -5.86
CA VAL A 95 -14.36 12.82 -4.41
C VAL A 95 -13.15 13.48 -3.75
N PRO A 96 -13.34 14.57 -2.98
CA PRO A 96 -12.20 15.34 -2.44
C PRO A 96 -11.49 14.66 -1.27
N HIS A 97 -12.13 13.77 -0.54
CA HIS A 97 -11.54 13.06 0.60
C HIS A 97 -11.25 11.61 0.29
N TRP A 98 -10.29 11.02 1.01
CA TRP A 98 -9.93 9.62 0.85
C TRP A 98 -10.99 8.68 1.46
N ASN A 99 -11.43 7.69 0.68
CA ASN A 99 -12.45 6.74 1.10
C ASN A 99 -12.31 5.35 0.42
N VAL A 100 -11.08 5.01 -0.01
CA VAL A 100 -10.82 3.70 -0.61
C VAL A 100 -10.81 2.62 0.46
N PRO A 101 -11.56 1.52 0.29
CA PRO A 101 -11.57 0.42 1.24
C PRO A 101 -10.17 -0.16 1.48
N TYR A 102 -9.89 -0.61 2.70
CA TYR A 102 -8.64 -1.25 3.13
C TYR A 102 -7.39 -0.36 3.11
N LEU A 103 -7.47 0.88 2.66
CA LEU A 103 -6.36 1.83 2.66
C LEU A 103 -6.67 2.98 3.61
N PRO A 104 -5.90 3.13 4.70
CA PRO A 104 -6.18 4.15 5.72
C PRO A 104 -5.99 5.58 5.22
N ILE A 105 -5.08 5.78 4.25
CA ILE A 105 -4.78 7.05 3.60
C ILE A 105 -4.48 6.80 2.12
N ASP A 106 -4.38 7.88 1.34
CA ASP A 106 -3.83 7.84 -0.01
C ASP A 106 -2.33 7.46 0.08
N PRO A 107 -1.87 6.37 -0.55
CA PRO A 107 -0.45 6.03 -0.58
C PRO A 107 0.44 7.16 -1.10
N GLN A 108 -0.05 8.02 -1.98
CA GLN A 108 0.69 9.17 -2.49
C GLN A 108 1.03 10.20 -1.40
N ASP A 109 0.21 10.30 -0.35
CA ASP A 109 0.49 11.20 0.78
C ASP A 109 1.78 10.85 1.52
N VAL A 110 2.26 9.63 1.35
CA VAL A 110 3.53 9.14 1.91
C VAL A 110 4.56 8.74 0.84
N GLY A 111 4.41 9.26 -0.37
CA GLY A 111 5.35 9.03 -1.48
C GLY A 111 5.35 7.61 -2.03
N ARG A 112 4.23 6.88 -1.90
CA ARG A 112 4.05 5.52 -2.41
C ARG A 112 3.20 5.50 -3.68
N GLU A 113 3.39 4.46 -4.50
CA GLU A 113 2.63 4.27 -5.73
C GLU A 113 1.56 3.19 -5.58
N TYR A 114 0.36 3.43 -6.12
CA TYR A 114 -0.76 2.49 -6.04
C TYR A 114 -0.46 1.13 -6.66
N GLN A 115 0.17 1.13 -7.84
CA GLN A 115 0.32 -0.06 -8.68
C GLN A 115 1.37 -1.03 -8.17
N THR A 116 2.43 -0.50 -7.54
CA THR A 116 3.52 -1.32 -7.03
C THR A 116 3.35 -1.71 -5.58
N ASP A 117 2.73 -0.83 -4.77
CA ASP A 117 2.68 -0.99 -3.32
C ASP A 117 1.33 -1.53 -2.82
N VAL A 118 0.25 -1.27 -3.57
CA VAL A 118 -1.11 -1.61 -3.12
C VAL A 118 -1.57 -2.97 -3.64
N ILE A 119 -1.44 -3.22 -4.94
CA ILE A 119 -1.92 -4.46 -5.55
C ILE A 119 -0.73 -5.36 -5.90
N ARG A 120 -0.55 -6.40 -5.11
CA ARG A 120 0.47 -7.44 -5.32
C ARG A 120 -0.17 -8.73 -5.81
N ILE A 121 0.46 -9.37 -6.77
CA ILE A 121 -0.03 -10.63 -7.35
C ILE A 121 0.77 -11.80 -6.80
N ASN A 122 0.09 -12.67 -6.09
CA ASN A 122 0.63 -13.94 -5.58
C ASN A 122 -0.41 -15.06 -5.71
N SER A 123 -0.13 -16.23 -5.13
CA SER A 123 -1.00 -17.40 -5.16
C SER A 123 -2.42 -17.18 -4.58
N GLN A 124 -2.62 -16.12 -3.79
CA GLN A 124 -3.92 -15.75 -3.21
C GLN A 124 -4.64 -14.64 -3.97
N SER A 125 -3.99 -14.08 -4.99
CA SER A 125 -4.56 -12.98 -5.77
C SER A 125 -5.63 -13.49 -6.73
N GLY A 126 -6.75 -12.77 -6.78
CA GLY A 126 -7.87 -13.08 -7.66
C GLY A 126 -7.88 -12.29 -8.97
N LYS A 127 -8.90 -12.53 -9.80
CA LYS A 127 -9.13 -11.87 -11.09
C LYS A 127 -9.19 -10.34 -11.04
N GLY A 128 -9.61 -9.78 -9.90
CA GLY A 128 -9.72 -8.31 -9.72
C GLY A 128 -8.36 -7.63 -9.74
N GLY A 129 -7.39 -8.15 -9.00
CA GLY A 129 -6.04 -7.58 -8.92
C GLY A 129 -5.28 -7.68 -10.23
N VAL A 130 -5.33 -8.83 -10.91
CA VAL A 130 -4.70 -9.02 -12.23
C VAL A 130 -5.31 -8.09 -13.28
N GLY A 131 -6.65 -8.00 -13.31
CA GLY A 131 -7.36 -7.12 -14.24
C GLY A 131 -7.02 -5.64 -14.02
N TYR A 132 -6.90 -5.21 -12.76
CA TYR A 132 -6.51 -3.83 -12.42
C TYR A 132 -5.08 -3.52 -12.90
N ILE A 133 -4.10 -4.39 -12.60
CA ILE A 133 -2.71 -4.19 -13.02
C ILE A 133 -2.59 -4.09 -14.55
N LEU A 134 -3.26 -4.96 -15.29
CA LEU A 134 -3.23 -4.93 -16.76
C LEU A 134 -3.89 -3.68 -17.32
N GLN A 135 -4.96 -3.20 -16.70
CA GLN A 135 -5.64 -1.98 -17.11
C GLN A 135 -4.80 -0.73 -16.84
N GLU A 136 -4.28 -0.56 -15.62
CA GLU A 136 -3.58 0.66 -15.21
C GLU A 136 -2.17 0.76 -15.82
N ASN A 137 -1.43 -0.36 -15.91
CA ASN A 137 -0.05 -0.32 -16.41
C ASN A 137 0.06 -0.47 -17.94
N PHE A 138 -0.93 -1.12 -18.57
CA PHE A 138 -0.84 -1.48 -20.01
C PHE A 138 -2.09 -1.08 -20.80
N GLY A 139 -3.08 -0.42 -20.18
CA GLY A 139 -4.31 0.02 -20.84
C GLY A 139 -5.25 -1.11 -21.27
N LEU A 140 -5.06 -2.34 -20.76
CA LEU A 140 -5.79 -3.53 -21.18
C LEU A 140 -7.06 -3.73 -20.34
N ASN A 141 -8.20 -3.27 -20.84
CA ASN A 141 -9.49 -3.53 -20.23
C ASN A 141 -10.07 -4.87 -20.69
N LEU A 142 -9.75 -5.96 -19.99
CA LEU A 142 -10.13 -7.31 -20.36
C LEU A 142 -11.59 -7.63 -19.97
N PRO A 143 -12.31 -8.44 -20.80
CA PRO A 143 -13.61 -9.00 -20.42
C PRO A 143 -13.52 -9.86 -19.14
N ALA A 144 -14.62 -9.97 -18.39
CA ALA A 144 -14.66 -10.66 -17.09
C ALA A 144 -14.13 -12.10 -17.14
N LYS A 145 -14.49 -12.89 -18.16
CA LYS A 145 -14.00 -14.27 -18.35
C LYS A 145 -12.50 -14.32 -18.60
N PHE A 146 -11.96 -13.31 -19.31
CA PHE A 146 -10.54 -13.23 -19.59
C PHE A 146 -9.76 -12.80 -18.34
N LYS A 147 -10.28 -11.85 -17.56
CA LYS A 147 -9.72 -11.50 -16.22
C LYS A 147 -9.64 -12.72 -15.30
N GLU A 148 -10.64 -13.61 -15.36
CA GLU A 148 -10.66 -14.84 -14.58
C GLU A 148 -9.59 -15.84 -15.05
N ALA A 149 -9.47 -16.09 -16.34
CA ALA A 149 -8.43 -16.94 -16.91
C ALA A 149 -7.02 -16.44 -16.59
N MET A 150 -6.79 -15.14 -16.74
CA MET A 150 -5.54 -14.48 -16.36
C MET A 150 -5.23 -14.61 -14.86
N GLY A 151 -6.24 -14.52 -14.00
CA GLY A 151 -6.11 -14.75 -12.56
C GLY A 151 -5.59 -16.17 -12.26
N TYR A 152 -6.12 -17.20 -12.90
CA TYR A 152 -5.63 -18.58 -12.76
C TYR A 152 -4.23 -18.77 -13.33
N ALA A 153 -3.91 -18.19 -14.48
CA ALA A 153 -2.58 -18.26 -15.08
C ALA A 153 -1.52 -17.63 -14.18
N ALA A 154 -1.76 -16.39 -13.71
CA ALA A 154 -0.87 -15.69 -12.80
C ALA A 154 -0.69 -16.45 -11.48
N LYS A 155 -1.78 -16.98 -10.91
CA LYS A 155 -1.72 -17.83 -9.72
C LYS A 155 -0.84 -19.06 -9.97
N GLY A 156 -1.01 -19.77 -11.07
CA GLY A 156 -0.20 -20.94 -11.41
C GLY A 156 1.29 -20.65 -11.54
N VAL A 157 1.67 -19.47 -12.04
CA VAL A 157 3.07 -19.05 -12.08
C VAL A 157 3.59 -18.72 -10.68
N SER A 158 2.83 -17.95 -9.89
CA SER A 158 3.21 -17.60 -8.52
C SER A 158 3.33 -18.83 -7.61
N ASP A 159 2.43 -19.82 -7.73
CA ASP A 159 2.48 -21.08 -6.98
C ASP A 159 3.75 -21.87 -7.31
N ARG A 160 4.15 -21.92 -8.59
CA ARG A 160 5.38 -22.62 -9.01
C ARG A 160 6.66 -21.92 -8.59
N THR A 161 6.67 -20.61 -8.61
CA THR A 161 7.87 -19.81 -8.34
C THR A 161 8.01 -19.41 -6.88
N HIS A 162 6.94 -19.52 -6.09
CA HIS A 162 6.83 -19.02 -4.71
C HIS A 162 7.19 -17.52 -4.58
N LYS A 163 6.86 -16.73 -5.62
CA LYS A 163 7.17 -15.29 -5.67
C LYS A 163 5.92 -14.48 -5.99
N GLU A 164 5.93 -13.24 -5.52
CA GLU A 164 5.02 -12.21 -6.01
C GLU A 164 5.39 -11.83 -7.44
N LEU A 165 4.39 -11.62 -8.29
CA LEU A 165 4.59 -11.23 -9.67
C LEU A 165 4.56 -9.71 -9.81
N LYS A 166 5.54 -9.17 -10.53
CA LYS A 166 5.59 -7.77 -10.92
C LYS A 166 4.64 -7.50 -12.10
N PRO A 167 4.20 -6.24 -12.32
CA PRO A 167 3.31 -5.91 -13.44
C PRO A 167 3.78 -6.42 -14.81
N ASN A 168 5.08 -6.29 -15.10
CA ASN A 168 5.65 -6.78 -16.36
C ASN A 168 5.60 -8.31 -16.50
N GLU A 169 5.72 -9.06 -15.39
CA GLU A 169 5.61 -10.52 -15.40
C GLU A 169 4.16 -10.95 -15.64
N VAL A 170 3.20 -10.21 -15.08
CA VAL A 170 1.76 -10.41 -15.35
C VAL A 170 1.44 -10.13 -16.81
N TYR A 171 2.03 -9.08 -17.39
CA TYR A 171 1.87 -8.76 -18.81
C TYR A 171 2.48 -9.83 -19.72
N GLN A 172 3.64 -10.38 -19.35
CA GLN A 172 4.23 -11.48 -20.12
C GLN A 172 3.32 -12.72 -20.13
N ILE A 173 2.72 -13.07 -19.00
CA ILE A 173 1.73 -14.17 -18.92
C ILE A 173 0.50 -13.92 -19.81
N PHE A 174 0.17 -12.65 -20.06
CA PHE A 174 -0.91 -12.28 -20.96
C PHE A 174 -0.52 -12.47 -22.44
N LEU A 175 0.75 -12.31 -22.77
CA LEU A 175 1.26 -12.47 -24.15
C LEU A 175 1.47 -13.94 -24.55
N ASP A 176 1.75 -14.81 -23.56
CA ASP A 176 1.96 -16.25 -23.77
C ASP A 176 0.62 -17.01 -23.93
#